data_78dc63a7c151328449c5973dbd547dc8
#
_entry.id   78dc63a7c151328449c5973dbd547dc8
#
_cell.length_a   1.000
_cell.length_b   1.000
_cell.length_c   1.000
_cell.angle_alpha   90.00
_cell.angle_beta   90.00
_cell.angle_gamma   90.00
#
_symmetry.space_group_name_H-M   'P 1'
#
loop_
_entity.id
_entity.type
_entity.pdbx_description
1 polymer ?
#
loop_
_entity_poly.entity_id
_entity_poly.type
_entity_poly.pdbx_seq_one_letter_code
_entity_poly.pdbx_strand_id
1 'polypeptide(L)'
;MATAAGRVVFAGRHGAYGNIIVIDHGYGYETAYAHLGKCLVKEGDEVRRGQEIGLVGNTGNATAYHVHYEVRRNGVPEDPETWLP
;
A
#
# COMPACT_ATOMS: atom_id res chain seq x y z
N MET A 1 -0.52 -1.74 8.26
CA MET A 1 0.47 -2.84 8.35
C MET A 1 0.57 -3.58 7.04
N ALA A 2 1.75 -4.05 6.73
CA ALA A 2 1.93 -4.88 5.54
C ALA A 2 1.25 -6.23 5.72
N THR A 3 0.54 -6.70 4.69
CA THR A 3 -0.19 -7.99 4.73
C THR A 3 0.73 -9.18 4.44
N ALA A 4 1.89 -8.94 3.85
CA ALA A 4 2.89 -9.95 3.56
C ALA A 4 4.26 -9.29 3.41
N ALA A 5 5.31 -10.08 3.50
CA ALA A 5 6.67 -9.58 3.27
C ALA A 5 6.87 -9.18 1.81
N GLY A 6 7.75 -8.24 1.55
CA GLY A 6 8.07 -7.78 0.21
C GLY A 6 9.01 -6.60 0.21
N ARG A 7 9.15 -5.98 -0.97
CA ARG A 7 9.97 -4.79 -1.16
C ARG A 7 9.12 -3.61 -1.54
N VAL A 8 9.37 -2.46 -0.92
CA VAL A 8 8.70 -1.21 -1.27
C VAL A 8 9.21 -0.74 -2.64
N VAL A 9 8.32 -0.69 -3.62
CA VAL A 9 8.67 -0.22 -4.97
C VAL A 9 8.26 1.23 -5.21
N PHE A 10 7.39 1.76 -4.36
CA PHE A 10 7.03 3.18 -4.36
C PHE A 10 6.56 3.58 -2.95
N ALA A 11 6.96 4.76 -2.51
CA ALA A 11 6.45 5.37 -1.28
C ALA A 11 6.49 6.88 -1.45
N GLY A 12 5.34 7.52 -1.35
CA GLY A 12 5.24 8.97 -1.50
C GLY A 12 3.88 9.41 -1.99
N ARG A 13 3.79 10.66 -2.41
CA ARG A 13 2.53 11.24 -2.86
C ARG A 13 2.34 10.99 -4.35
N HIS A 14 1.13 10.55 -4.73
CA HIS A 14 0.82 10.25 -6.13
C HIS A 14 -0.65 10.58 -6.41
N GLY A 15 -0.91 11.73 -6.98
CA GLY A 15 -2.22 12.14 -7.47
C GLY A 15 -3.35 11.98 -6.45
N ALA A 16 -4.45 11.43 -6.89
CA ALA A 16 -5.64 11.21 -6.08
C ALA A 16 -5.45 10.18 -4.97
N TYR A 17 -4.42 9.35 -5.05
CA TYR A 17 -4.10 8.39 -3.98
C TYR A 17 -3.53 9.06 -2.72
N GLY A 18 -3.06 10.31 -2.84
CA GLY A 18 -2.36 10.95 -1.73
C GLY A 18 -1.04 10.26 -1.44
N ASN A 19 -0.74 10.05 -0.17
CA ASN A 19 0.43 9.26 0.22
C ASN A 19 0.12 7.78 0.01
N ILE A 20 0.91 7.13 -0.84
CA ILE A 20 0.72 5.73 -1.21
C ILE A 20 2.01 4.96 -1.03
N ILE A 21 1.89 3.72 -0.58
CA ILE A 21 2.98 2.76 -0.52
C ILE A 21 2.59 1.56 -1.37
N VAL A 22 3.49 1.15 -2.27
CA VAL A 22 3.30 -0.05 -3.10
C VAL A 22 4.40 -1.05 -2.76
N ILE A 23 4.00 -2.27 -2.44
CA ILE A 23 4.91 -3.35 -2.06
C ILE A 23 4.80 -4.47 -3.09
N ASP A 24 5.96 -4.87 -3.63
CA ASP A 24 6.08 -6.03 -4.52
C ASP A 24 6.37 -7.26 -3.68
N HIS A 25 5.49 -8.25 -3.75
CA HIS A 25 5.60 -9.52 -3.01
C HIS A 25 6.19 -10.64 -3.85
N GLY A 26 6.53 -10.37 -5.11
CA GLY A 26 6.97 -11.39 -6.06
C GLY A 26 5.80 -12.05 -6.78
N TYR A 27 6.13 -12.88 -7.78
CA TYR A 27 5.16 -13.64 -8.57
C TYR A 27 4.10 -12.76 -9.25
N GLY A 28 4.41 -11.49 -9.53
CA GLY A 28 3.50 -10.55 -10.17
C GLY A 28 2.48 -9.92 -9.22
N TYR A 29 2.57 -10.18 -7.91
CA TYR A 29 1.64 -9.60 -6.94
C TYR A 29 2.23 -8.38 -6.26
N GLU A 30 1.40 -7.34 -6.15
CA GLU A 30 1.72 -6.13 -5.41
C GLU A 30 0.54 -5.77 -4.52
N THR A 31 0.82 -5.11 -3.39
CA THR A 31 -0.21 -4.49 -2.57
C THR A 31 0.04 -2.99 -2.52
N ALA A 32 -1.04 -2.22 -2.50
CA ALA A 32 -0.97 -0.77 -2.44
C ALA A 32 -1.81 -0.25 -1.28
N TYR A 33 -1.28 0.72 -0.56
CA TYR A 33 -1.88 1.32 0.64
C TYR A 33 -1.92 2.82 0.42
N ALA A 34 -3.11 3.37 0.17
CA ALA A 34 -3.27 4.76 -0.21
C ALA A 34 -3.96 5.60 0.88
N HIS A 35 -3.98 6.91 0.69
CA HIS A 35 -4.57 7.90 1.59
C HIS A 35 -3.93 7.90 2.97
N LEU A 36 -2.65 7.51 3.04
CA LEU A 36 -1.92 7.51 4.30
C LEU A 36 -1.62 8.94 4.76
N GLY A 37 -1.64 9.16 6.07
CA GLY A 37 -1.21 10.43 6.64
C GLY A 37 0.30 10.59 6.57
N LYS A 38 1.03 9.46 6.69
CA LYS A 38 2.49 9.47 6.64
C LYS A 38 2.99 8.11 6.19
N CYS A 39 4.03 8.11 5.36
CA CYS A 39 4.78 6.91 5.00
C CYS A 39 5.93 6.73 5.99
N LEU A 40 6.05 5.55 6.57
CA LEU A 40 7.12 5.20 7.53
C LEU A 40 8.25 4.42 6.87
N VAL A 41 8.09 4.06 5.60
CA VAL A 41 9.09 3.34 4.79
C VAL A 41 9.30 4.11 3.50
N LYS A 42 10.36 3.75 2.77
CA LYS A 42 10.71 4.39 1.50
C LYS A 42 10.98 3.35 0.43
N GLU A 43 11.02 3.79 -0.82
CA GLU A 43 11.34 2.94 -1.95
C GLU A 43 12.68 2.22 -1.72
N GLY A 44 12.68 0.92 -1.97
CA GLY A 44 13.84 0.07 -1.76
C GLY A 44 13.87 -0.65 -0.43
N ASP A 45 13.06 -0.22 0.54
CA ASP A 45 13.01 -0.88 1.85
C ASP A 45 12.38 -2.26 1.73
N GLU A 46 12.89 -3.22 2.51
CA GLU A 46 12.24 -4.51 2.67
C GLU A 46 11.34 -4.46 3.90
N VAL A 47 10.16 -5.07 3.78
CA VAL A 47 9.18 -5.09 4.85
C VAL A 47 8.78 -6.51 5.18
N ARG A 48 8.31 -6.71 6.41
CA ARG A 48 7.83 -7.99 6.90
C ARG A 48 6.32 -7.92 7.06
N ARG A 49 5.69 -9.09 7.01
CA ARG A 49 4.28 -9.19 7.35
C ARG A 49 4.01 -8.62 8.74
N GLY A 50 2.99 -7.75 8.83
CA GLY A 50 2.61 -7.12 10.09
C GLY A 50 3.42 -5.89 10.46
N GLN A 51 4.48 -5.56 9.68
CA GLN A 51 5.27 -4.37 9.94
C GLN A 51 4.43 -3.12 9.69
N GLU A 52 4.55 -2.14 10.58
CA GLU A 52 3.92 -0.84 10.38
C GLU A 52 4.66 -0.08 9.28
N ILE A 53 3.95 0.28 8.21
CA ILE A 53 4.54 0.93 7.04
C ILE A 53 4.06 2.36 6.84
N GLY A 54 2.96 2.74 7.49
CA GLY A 54 2.42 4.08 7.38
C GLY A 54 1.36 4.32 8.45
N LEU A 55 0.90 5.56 8.50
CA LEU A 55 -0.13 5.97 9.44
C LEU A 55 -1.39 6.31 8.68
N VAL A 56 -2.55 5.92 9.24
CA VAL A 56 -3.85 6.21 8.64
C VAL A 56 -4.03 7.72 8.53
N GLY A 57 -4.60 8.15 7.39
CA GLY A 57 -4.87 9.55 7.15
C GLY A 57 -6.02 9.71 6.17
N ASN A 58 -6.13 10.92 5.60
CA ASN A 58 -7.13 11.21 4.59
C ASN A 58 -6.53 12.03 3.45
N THR A 59 -5.29 11.77 3.10
CA THR A 59 -4.61 12.45 1.99
C THR A 59 -5.21 12.02 0.65
N GLY A 60 -5.02 12.85 -0.37
CA GLY A 60 -5.61 12.62 -1.68
C GLY A 60 -7.10 12.88 -1.67
N ASN A 61 -7.87 12.07 -2.39
CA ASN A 61 -9.32 12.22 -2.55
C ASN A 61 -10.13 11.47 -1.49
N ALA A 62 -9.52 11.07 -0.38
CA ALA A 62 -10.23 10.39 0.69
C ALA A 62 -11.19 11.35 1.39
N THR A 63 -12.39 10.86 1.74
CA THR A 63 -13.40 11.63 2.45
C THR A 63 -13.38 11.40 3.95
N ALA A 64 -12.62 10.42 4.42
CA ALA A 64 -12.49 10.08 5.84
C ALA A 64 -11.12 9.45 6.10
N TYR A 65 -10.76 9.36 7.37
CA TYR A 65 -9.51 8.70 7.76
C TYR A 65 -9.63 7.19 7.53
N HIS A 66 -9.01 6.69 6.49
CA HIS A 66 -8.98 5.26 6.18
C HIS A 66 -7.82 4.97 5.24
N VAL A 67 -7.44 3.70 5.15
CA VAL A 67 -6.47 3.22 4.19
C VAL A 67 -7.21 2.60 3.01
N HIS A 68 -6.94 3.08 1.81
CA HIS A 68 -7.41 2.43 0.59
C HIS A 68 -6.42 1.33 0.24
N TYR A 69 -6.89 0.08 0.29
CA TYR A 69 -6.06 -1.09 0.07
C TYR A 69 -6.37 -1.73 -1.27
N GLU A 70 -5.34 -1.96 -2.08
CA GLU A 70 -5.47 -2.66 -3.36
C GLU A 70 -4.53 -3.85 -3.41
N VAL A 71 -4.99 -4.92 -4.03
CA VAL A 71 -4.14 -6.03 -4.46
C VAL A 71 -4.04 -5.93 -5.98
N ARG A 72 -2.82 -5.96 -6.51
CA ARG A 72 -2.58 -5.90 -7.95
C ARG A 72 -1.86 -7.16 -8.39
N ARG A 73 -2.33 -7.73 -9.49
CA ARG A 73 -1.70 -8.88 -10.11
C ARG A 73 -1.24 -8.48 -11.50
N ASN A 74 0.08 -8.57 -11.75
CA ASN A 74 0.68 -8.15 -13.02
C ASN A 74 0.27 -6.72 -13.42
N GLY A 75 0.19 -5.83 -12.42
CA GLY A 75 -0.19 -4.43 -12.62
C GLY A 75 -1.69 -4.18 -12.70
N VAL A 76 -2.53 -5.21 -12.66
CA VAL A 76 -3.99 -5.07 -12.74
C VAL A 76 -4.58 -5.15 -11.34
N PRO A 77 -5.34 -4.13 -10.89
CA PRO A 77 -6.01 -4.20 -9.59
C PRO A 77 -7.00 -5.35 -9.52
N GLU A 78 -7.01 -6.05 -8.38
CA GLU A 78 -7.97 -7.10 -8.08
C GLU A 78 -8.77 -6.71 -6.84
N ASP A 79 -9.92 -7.36 -6.64
CA ASP A 79 -10.74 -7.14 -5.47
C ASP A 79 -10.00 -7.63 -4.22
N PRO A 80 -9.69 -6.74 -3.25
CA PRO A 80 -8.99 -7.15 -2.03
C PRO A 80 -9.73 -8.20 -1.22
N GLU A 81 -11.05 -8.23 -1.29
CA GLU A 81 -11.86 -9.22 -0.55
C GLU A 81 -11.56 -10.64 -0.97
N THR A 82 -11.01 -10.83 -2.17
CA THR A 82 -10.58 -12.14 -2.65
C THR A 82 -9.38 -12.67 -1.87
N TRP A 83 -8.57 -11.76 -1.30
CA TRP A 83 -7.29 -12.08 -0.69
C TRP A 83 -7.27 -11.95 0.83
N LEU A 84 -8.22 -11.24 1.39
CA LEU A 84 -8.30 -11.04 2.85
C LEU A 84 -9.09 -12.16 3.51
N PRO A 85 -8.67 -12.62 4.69
CA PRO A 85 -9.39 -13.64 5.41
C PRO A 85 -10.77 -13.18 5.87
#